data_5bca8714e871bc15ff5b7fa1d80a2caf
#
_entry.id   5bca8714e871bc15ff5b7fa1d80a2caf
#
_cell.length_a   1.000
_cell.length_b   1.000
_cell.length_c   1.000
_cell.angle_alpha   90.00
_cell.angle_beta   90.00
_cell.angle_gamma   90.00
#
_symmetry.space_group_name_H-M   'P 1'
#
loop_
_entity.id
_entity.type
_entity.pdbx_description
1 polymer ?
#
loop_
_entity_poly.entity_id
_entity_poly.type
_entity_poly.pdbx_seq_one_letter_code
_entity_poly.pdbx_strand_id
1 'polypeptide(L)'
;MSVFGTSAIDLSMCGSDGQQLTANVYLLEGVQNANGTLREMSIGQLVMAICLSRATELEQKIVGKMEGLAATSADLEKLTALDLDMVNWYSDTGNKDKSWVNPTPFKEAIELAGLTYPSGGWKYSDLPDVIAKIESKMDSLNSVSQTTLIDIQSLTSKRDDTYSLVSNVLKSLNTVLIGNVNNL
;
A
#
# COMPACT_ATOMS: atom_id res chain seq x y z
N MET A 1 35.17 10.61 27.46
CA MET A 1 34.21 9.49 27.46
C MET A 1 32.92 10.06 28.05
N SER A 2 32.03 10.52 27.23
CA SER A 2 30.77 11.12 27.65
C SER A 2 29.64 10.25 27.15
N VAL A 3 28.96 9.58 28.07
CA VAL A 3 27.80 8.74 27.81
C VAL A 3 26.61 9.69 27.66
N PHE A 4 26.18 9.92 26.42
CA PHE A 4 24.92 10.62 26.19
C PHE A 4 23.78 9.65 26.43
N GLY A 5 23.05 9.83 27.51
CA GLY A 5 21.81 9.15 27.77
C GLY A 5 20.77 9.54 26.71
N THR A 6 20.38 8.58 25.90
CA THR A 6 19.21 8.67 25.03
C THR A 6 17.96 8.69 25.90
N SER A 7 17.45 9.88 26.23
CA SER A 7 16.11 10.00 26.81
C SER A 7 15.11 9.73 25.69
N ALA A 8 14.61 8.52 25.63
CA ALA A 8 13.46 8.19 24.82
C ALA A 8 12.25 8.93 25.42
N ILE A 9 11.79 9.97 24.74
CA ILE A 9 10.49 10.57 25.04
C ILE A 9 9.46 9.61 24.42
N ASP A 10 8.84 8.82 25.27
CA ASP A 10 7.74 7.92 24.90
C ASP A 10 6.48 8.79 24.70
N LEU A 11 6.30 9.28 23.49
CA LEU A 11 5.07 9.93 23.05
C LEU A 11 4.12 8.84 22.55
N SER A 12 3.52 8.10 23.49
CA SER A 12 2.44 7.17 23.18
C SER A 12 1.17 7.93 22.80
N MET A 13 1.12 8.42 21.57
CA MET A 13 -0.15 8.81 20.95
C MET A 13 -0.84 7.55 20.46
N CYS A 14 -1.84 7.11 21.21
CA CYS A 14 -2.70 5.99 20.86
C CYS A 14 -3.50 6.36 19.59
N GLY A 15 -3.05 5.85 18.43
CA GLY A 15 -3.90 5.85 17.24
C GLY A 15 -5.03 4.84 17.45
N SER A 16 -6.16 5.04 16.79
CA SER A 16 -7.36 4.19 16.85
C SER A 16 -7.13 2.71 16.47
N ASP A 17 -5.94 2.34 16.07
CA ASP A 17 -5.50 1.01 15.64
C ASP A 17 -4.53 0.31 16.61
N GLY A 18 -4.30 0.89 17.80
CA GLY A 18 -3.49 0.24 18.85
C GLY A 18 -2.00 0.09 18.52
N GLN A 19 -1.51 0.68 17.44
CA GLN A 19 -0.08 0.71 17.14
C GLN A 19 0.61 1.82 17.93
N GLN A 20 1.51 1.41 18.81
CA GLN A 20 2.39 2.29 19.57
C GLN A 20 3.39 2.94 18.61
N LEU A 21 3.24 4.25 18.39
CA LEU A 21 4.16 5.04 17.60
C LEU A 21 5.44 5.28 18.40
N THR A 22 6.43 4.45 18.25
CA THR A 22 7.79 4.79 18.59
C THR A 22 8.33 5.75 17.53
N ALA A 23 8.18 7.05 17.75
CA ALA A 23 8.89 8.05 16.99
C ALA A 23 10.38 7.89 17.34
N ASN A 24 11.14 7.25 16.46
CA ASN A 24 12.59 7.22 16.59
C ASN A 24 13.10 8.65 16.48
N VAL A 25 13.66 9.17 17.57
CA VAL A 25 14.19 10.54 17.73
C VAL A 25 15.45 10.78 16.87
N TYR A 26 15.78 9.91 15.91
CA TYR A 26 16.89 10.10 14.96
C TYR A 26 16.74 11.32 14.03
N LEU A 27 15.58 11.97 14.03
CA LEU A 27 15.39 13.26 13.33
C LEU A 27 16.11 14.44 13.97
N LEU A 28 16.65 14.29 15.17
CA LEU A 28 17.38 15.36 15.89
C LEU A 28 18.87 15.45 15.51
N GLU A 29 19.45 14.42 14.93
CA GLU A 29 20.87 14.42 14.55
C GLU A 29 21.20 15.33 13.36
N GLY A 30 20.19 15.74 12.57
CA GLY A 30 20.39 16.60 11.39
C GLY A 30 20.33 18.11 11.63
N VAL A 31 19.98 18.57 12.83
CA VAL A 31 19.81 20.01 13.11
C VAL A 31 20.92 20.51 14.05
N GLN A 32 22.14 20.51 13.55
CA GLN A 32 23.24 21.19 14.22
C GLN A 32 23.37 22.64 13.72
N ASN A 33 23.61 23.57 14.65
CA ASN A 33 24.05 24.91 14.27
C ASN A 33 25.46 24.83 13.66
N ALA A 34 25.87 25.87 12.94
CA ALA A 34 27.21 25.97 12.34
C ALA A 34 28.38 25.74 13.35
N ASN A 35 28.10 25.80 14.65
CA ASN A 35 29.04 25.56 15.74
C ASN A 35 28.93 24.15 16.35
N GLY A 36 28.20 23.21 15.75
CA GLY A 36 28.08 21.84 16.25
C GLY A 36 27.20 21.65 17.49
N THR A 37 26.50 22.69 17.97
CA THR A 37 25.57 22.59 19.08
C THR A 37 24.17 22.18 18.60
N LEU A 38 23.49 21.29 19.35
CA LEU A 38 22.12 20.92 19.10
C LEU A 38 21.22 22.15 19.22
N ARG A 39 20.42 22.42 18.21
CA ARG A 39 19.43 23.50 18.24
C ARG A 39 18.24 23.04 19.08
N GLU A 40 17.92 23.82 20.12
CA GLU A 40 16.67 23.61 20.84
C GLU A 40 15.49 23.83 19.89
N MET A 41 14.67 22.81 19.73
CA MET A 41 13.43 22.89 18.96
C MET A 41 12.29 23.27 19.88
N SER A 42 11.45 24.22 19.47
CA SER A 42 10.20 24.48 20.17
C SER A 42 9.28 23.25 20.06
N ILE A 43 8.39 23.06 21.03
CA ILE A 43 7.39 21.97 21.03
C ILE A 43 6.60 21.95 19.69
N GLY A 44 6.26 23.13 19.16
CA GLY A 44 5.56 23.23 17.87
C GLY A 44 6.39 22.73 16.70
N GLN A 45 7.70 23.00 16.66
CA GLN A 45 8.60 22.48 15.63
C GLN A 45 8.73 20.96 15.73
N LEU A 46 8.81 20.43 16.95
CA LEU A 46 8.88 19.00 17.19
C LEU A 46 7.59 18.30 16.72
N VAL A 47 6.43 18.82 17.09
CA VAL A 47 5.13 18.28 16.66
C VAL A 47 5.02 18.31 15.14
N MET A 48 5.40 19.42 14.49
CA MET A 48 5.40 19.50 13.04
C MET A 48 6.31 18.45 12.40
N ALA A 49 7.53 18.27 12.91
CA ALA A 49 8.48 17.30 12.40
C ALA A 49 7.91 15.86 12.49
N ILE A 50 7.31 15.53 13.62
CA ILE A 50 6.65 14.21 13.83
C ILE A 50 5.48 14.03 12.85
N CYS A 51 4.61 15.01 12.70
CA CYS A 51 3.47 14.94 11.81
C CYS A 51 3.89 14.81 10.33
N LEU A 52 4.91 15.57 9.90
CA LEU A 52 5.44 15.47 8.54
C LEU A 52 6.08 14.11 8.28
N SER A 53 6.86 13.60 9.25
CA SER A 53 7.43 12.25 9.15
C SER A 53 6.33 11.19 8.99
N ARG A 54 5.25 11.30 9.78
CA ARG A 54 4.10 10.41 9.69
C ARG A 54 3.37 10.52 8.35
N ALA A 55 3.16 11.73 7.85
CA ALA A 55 2.54 11.93 6.54
C ALA A 55 3.36 11.27 5.42
N THR A 56 4.68 11.43 5.44
CA THR A 56 5.59 10.79 4.48
C THR A 56 5.51 9.25 4.57
N GLU A 57 5.49 8.69 5.77
CA GLU A 57 5.32 7.23 5.96
C GLU A 57 3.99 6.73 5.39
N LEU A 58 2.89 7.47 5.62
CA LEU A 58 1.58 7.14 5.07
C LEU A 58 1.58 7.21 3.54
N GLU A 59 2.21 8.22 2.95
CA GLU A 59 2.36 8.34 1.49
C GLU A 59 3.13 7.16 0.89
N GLN A 60 4.23 6.74 1.52
CA GLN A 60 4.97 5.56 1.07
C GLN A 60 4.12 4.29 1.13
N LYS A 61 3.30 4.11 2.17
CA LYS A 61 2.37 2.98 2.28
C LYS A 61 1.29 3.04 1.19
N ILE A 62 0.76 4.23 0.88
CA ILE A 62 -0.21 4.42 -0.21
C ILE A 62 0.42 4.03 -1.55
N VAL A 63 1.63 4.52 -1.85
CA VAL A 63 2.35 4.18 -3.10
C VAL A 63 2.55 2.67 -3.21
N GLY A 64 3.05 2.00 -2.17
CA GLY A 64 3.24 0.54 -2.20
C GLY A 64 1.92 -0.23 -2.39
N LYS A 65 0.81 0.24 -1.81
CA LYS A 65 -0.52 -0.35 -2.05
C LYS A 65 -1.00 -0.12 -3.50
N MET A 66 -0.74 1.04 -4.08
CA MET A 66 -1.09 1.34 -5.48
C MET A 66 -0.29 0.49 -6.47
N GLU A 67 1.00 0.27 -6.20
CA GLU A 67 1.84 -0.63 -7.00
C GLU A 67 1.33 -2.07 -6.93
N GLY A 68 0.96 -2.55 -5.74
CA GLY A 68 0.33 -3.87 -5.56
C GLY A 68 -1.00 -3.98 -6.31
N LEU A 69 -1.82 -2.94 -6.30
CA LEU A 69 -3.07 -2.90 -7.04
C LEU A 69 -2.85 -2.95 -8.57
N ALA A 70 -1.85 -2.23 -9.07
CA ALA A 70 -1.47 -2.26 -10.48
C ALA A 70 -0.99 -3.65 -10.91
N ALA A 71 -0.19 -4.33 -10.08
CA ALA A 71 0.24 -5.71 -10.33
C ALA A 71 -0.96 -6.66 -10.37
N THR A 72 -1.89 -6.54 -9.42
CA THR A 72 -3.11 -7.36 -9.37
C THR A 72 -3.98 -7.12 -10.62
N SER A 73 -4.08 -5.89 -11.11
CA SER A 73 -4.81 -5.55 -12.34
C SER A 73 -4.17 -6.21 -13.56
N ALA A 74 -2.84 -6.18 -13.68
CA ALA A 74 -2.12 -6.85 -14.77
C ALA A 74 -2.31 -8.38 -14.74
N ASP A 75 -2.36 -8.98 -13.55
CA ASP A 75 -2.64 -10.41 -13.40
C ASP A 75 -4.08 -10.75 -13.77
N LEU A 76 -5.04 -9.90 -13.43
CA LEU A 76 -6.44 -10.04 -13.87
C LEU A 76 -6.57 -9.98 -15.40
N GLU A 77 -5.85 -9.08 -16.06
CA GLU A 77 -5.85 -9.00 -17.53
C GLU A 77 -5.36 -10.30 -18.19
N LYS A 78 -4.26 -10.89 -17.64
CA LYS A 78 -3.73 -12.16 -18.13
C LYS A 78 -4.73 -13.31 -17.96
N LEU A 79 -5.36 -13.39 -16.78
CA LEU A 79 -6.38 -14.43 -16.50
C LEU A 79 -7.62 -14.24 -17.37
N THR A 80 -8.07 -13.02 -17.58
CA THR A 80 -9.22 -12.71 -18.45
C THR A 80 -8.94 -13.11 -19.89
N ALA A 81 -7.73 -12.87 -20.39
CA ALA A 81 -7.34 -13.28 -21.73
C ALA A 81 -7.34 -14.81 -21.90
N LEU A 82 -6.84 -15.54 -20.89
CA LEU A 82 -6.87 -17.01 -20.88
C LEU A 82 -8.30 -17.54 -20.80
N ASP A 83 -9.11 -16.99 -19.91
CA ASP A 83 -10.51 -17.37 -19.73
C ASP A 83 -11.29 -17.21 -21.03
N LEU A 84 -11.18 -16.05 -21.67
CA LEU A 84 -11.85 -15.74 -22.93
C LEU A 84 -11.43 -16.71 -24.05
N ASP A 85 -10.15 -17.04 -24.17
CA ASP A 85 -9.65 -17.98 -25.16
C ASP A 85 -10.25 -19.39 -24.93
N MET A 86 -10.24 -19.85 -23.68
CA MET A 86 -10.80 -21.17 -23.33
C MET A 86 -12.30 -21.25 -23.49
N VAL A 87 -13.04 -20.22 -23.07
CA VAL A 87 -14.51 -20.16 -23.23
C VAL A 87 -14.89 -20.16 -24.72
N ASN A 88 -14.20 -19.36 -25.53
CA ASN A 88 -14.44 -19.33 -26.98
C ASN A 88 -14.15 -20.70 -27.63
N TRP A 89 -13.03 -21.31 -27.24
CA TRP A 89 -12.67 -22.65 -27.78
C TRP A 89 -13.67 -23.72 -27.32
N TYR A 90 -14.12 -23.69 -26.08
CA TYR A 90 -15.11 -24.60 -25.50
C TYR A 90 -16.50 -24.42 -26.15
N SER A 91 -16.87 -23.22 -26.53
CA SER A 91 -18.16 -22.90 -27.16
C SER A 91 -18.26 -23.42 -28.58
N ASP A 92 -17.12 -23.72 -29.22
CA ASP A 92 -17.12 -24.32 -30.58
C ASP A 92 -17.40 -25.82 -30.50
N THR A 93 -18.58 -26.22 -30.97
CA THR A 93 -19.04 -27.62 -30.99
C THR A 93 -18.15 -28.54 -31.82
N GLY A 94 -17.33 -28.00 -32.75
CA GLY A 94 -16.33 -28.73 -33.54
C GLY A 94 -15.12 -29.19 -32.71
N ASN A 95 -15.01 -28.82 -31.47
CA ASN A 95 -13.89 -29.14 -30.59
C ASN A 95 -14.16 -30.26 -29.57
N LYS A 96 -15.36 -30.85 -29.56
CA LYS A 96 -15.78 -31.85 -28.56
C LYS A 96 -14.86 -33.07 -28.40
N ASP A 97 -14.20 -33.48 -29.48
CA ASP A 97 -13.28 -34.64 -29.49
C ASP A 97 -11.80 -34.21 -29.51
N LYS A 98 -11.52 -32.93 -29.21
CA LYS A 98 -10.17 -32.35 -29.24
C LYS A 98 -9.71 -31.96 -27.85
N SER A 99 -8.41 -31.63 -27.74
CA SER A 99 -7.82 -30.99 -26.57
C SER A 99 -7.43 -29.54 -26.88
N TRP A 100 -7.60 -28.66 -25.91
CA TRP A 100 -7.06 -27.31 -26.01
C TRP A 100 -5.53 -27.36 -25.85
N VAL A 101 -4.80 -26.87 -26.86
CA VAL A 101 -3.34 -27.05 -26.99
C VAL A 101 -2.59 -25.72 -27.21
N ASN A 102 -3.11 -24.60 -26.68
CA ASN A 102 -2.51 -23.27 -26.89
C ASN A 102 -1.94 -22.65 -25.61
N PRO A 103 -1.03 -23.32 -24.86
CA PRO A 103 -0.54 -22.80 -23.58
C PRO A 103 0.49 -21.68 -23.70
N THR A 104 1.18 -21.56 -24.85
CA THR A 104 2.37 -20.70 -25.00
C THR A 104 2.10 -19.23 -24.69
N PRO A 105 1.03 -18.58 -25.23
CA PRO A 105 0.74 -17.20 -24.92
C PRO A 105 0.19 -16.98 -23.50
N PHE A 106 -0.26 -18.05 -22.83
CA PHE A 106 -0.96 -18.00 -21.53
C PHE A 106 -0.18 -18.64 -20.38
N LYS A 107 1.11 -18.90 -20.55
CA LYS A 107 1.91 -19.60 -19.56
C LYS A 107 1.83 -18.96 -18.17
N GLU A 108 2.01 -17.63 -18.10
CA GLU A 108 1.94 -16.89 -16.84
C GLU A 108 0.53 -16.96 -16.21
N ALA A 109 -0.52 -16.84 -17.01
CA ALA A 109 -1.90 -16.93 -16.52
C ALA A 109 -2.23 -18.32 -15.97
N ILE A 110 -1.74 -19.37 -16.61
CA ILE A 110 -1.89 -20.78 -16.18
C ILE A 110 -1.19 -20.97 -14.83
N GLU A 111 0.03 -20.46 -14.67
CA GLU A 111 0.78 -20.51 -13.40
C GLU A 111 0.09 -19.70 -12.31
N LEU A 112 -0.41 -18.48 -12.62
CA LEU A 112 -1.17 -17.64 -11.71
C LEU A 112 -2.46 -18.29 -11.20
N ALA A 113 -3.16 -19.02 -12.08
CA ALA A 113 -4.35 -19.79 -11.72
C ALA A 113 -4.02 -21.04 -10.90
N GLY A 114 -2.73 -21.36 -10.68
CA GLY A 114 -2.29 -22.57 -9.98
C GLY A 114 -2.61 -23.85 -10.76
N LEU A 115 -2.69 -23.75 -12.10
CA LEU A 115 -3.00 -24.86 -12.97
C LEU A 115 -1.73 -25.54 -13.47
N THR A 116 -1.80 -26.85 -13.65
CA THR A 116 -0.72 -27.63 -14.28
C THR A 116 -1.18 -28.03 -15.67
N TYR A 117 -0.47 -27.55 -16.69
CA TYR A 117 -0.78 -27.86 -18.07
C TYR A 117 -0.35 -29.30 -18.41
N PRO A 118 -1.27 -30.18 -18.83
CA PRO A 118 -0.94 -31.57 -19.19
C PRO A 118 -0.23 -31.63 -20.54
N SER A 119 0.65 -32.62 -20.73
CA SER A 119 1.47 -32.78 -21.95
C SER A 119 0.66 -32.95 -23.26
N GLY A 120 -0.60 -33.31 -23.14
CA GLY A 120 -1.52 -33.48 -24.31
C GLY A 120 -2.58 -32.38 -24.43
N GLY A 121 -2.48 -31.31 -23.61
CA GLY A 121 -3.52 -30.29 -23.50
C GLY A 121 -4.69 -30.73 -22.62
N TRP A 122 -5.56 -29.78 -22.28
CA TRP A 122 -6.78 -30.08 -21.55
C TRP A 122 -7.86 -30.63 -22.51
N LYS A 123 -8.44 -31.77 -22.16
CA LYS A 123 -9.54 -32.33 -22.92
C LYS A 123 -10.77 -31.43 -22.84
N TYR A 124 -11.62 -31.48 -23.83
CA TYR A 124 -12.89 -30.74 -23.86
C TYR A 124 -13.72 -30.95 -22.59
N SER A 125 -13.76 -32.19 -22.06
CA SER A 125 -14.47 -32.54 -20.82
C SER A 125 -13.92 -31.85 -19.55
N ASP A 126 -12.64 -31.50 -19.56
CA ASP A 126 -11.95 -30.97 -18.37
C ASP A 126 -12.00 -29.43 -18.32
N LEU A 127 -12.32 -28.80 -19.47
CA LEU A 127 -12.31 -27.32 -19.57
C LEU A 127 -13.29 -26.62 -18.64
N PRO A 128 -14.51 -27.09 -18.38
CA PRO A 128 -15.40 -26.43 -17.43
C PRO A 128 -14.77 -26.29 -16.04
N ASP A 129 -14.06 -27.33 -15.58
CA ASP A 129 -13.38 -27.30 -14.28
C ASP A 129 -12.16 -26.38 -14.29
N VAL A 130 -11.45 -26.31 -15.43
CA VAL A 130 -10.30 -25.41 -15.62
C VAL A 130 -10.77 -23.96 -15.62
N ILE A 131 -11.80 -23.65 -16.40
CA ILE A 131 -12.42 -22.31 -16.47
C ILE A 131 -12.91 -21.88 -15.08
N ALA A 132 -13.64 -22.74 -14.38
CA ALA A 132 -14.12 -22.44 -13.03
C ALA A 132 -12.98 -22.12 -12.04
N LYS A 133 -11.80 -22.74 -12.18
CA LYS A 133 -10.62 -22.40 -11.37
C LYS A 133 -10.04 -21.05 -11.74
N ILE A 134 -10.00 -20.71 -13.03
CA ILE A 134 -9.55 -19.38 -13.49
C ILE A 134 -10.49 -18.30 -12.96
N GLU A 135 -11.80 -18.48 -13.11
CA GLU A 135 -12.83 -17.57 -12.59
C GLU A 135 -12.70 -17.38 -11.06
N SER A 136 -12.55 -18.48 -10.32
CA SER A 136 -12.34 -18.43 -8.87
C SER A 136 -11.08 -17.65 -8.48
N LYS A 137 -10.01 -17.77 -9.27
CA LYS A 137 -8.78 -16.98 -9.04
C LYS A 137 -9.00 -15.50 -9.34
N MET A 138 -9.74 -15.18 -10.40
CA MET A 138 -10.10 -13.80 -10.75
C MET A 138 -10.96 -13.17 -9.65
N ASP A 139 -11.93 -13.89 -9.10
CA ASP A 139 -12.77 -13.43 -7.98
C ASP A 139 -11.93 -13.14 -6.72
N SER A 140 -10.97 -14.02 -6.43
CA SER A 140 -10.02 -13.82 -5.34
C SER A 140 -9.20 -12.54 -5.52
N LEU A 141 -8.66 -12.30 -6.72
CA LEU A 141 -7.89 -11.10 -7.04
C LEU A 141 -8.77 -9.83 -7.01
N ASN A 142 -10.01 -9.91 -7.47
CA ASN A 142 -10.97 -8.82 -7.37
C ASN A 142 -11.26 -8.45 -5.91
N SER A 143 -11.42 -9.45 -5.03
CA SER A 143 -11.60 -9.24 -3.59
C SER A 143 -10.37 -8.57 -2.95
N VAL A 144 -9.16 -8.99 -3.33
CA VAL A 144 -7.91 -8.35 -2.89
C VAL A 144 -7.86 -6.91 -3.38
N SER A 145 -8.22 -6.64 -4.63
CA SER A 145 -8.26 -5.28 -5.18
C SER A 145 -9.21 -4.37 -4.41
N GLN A 146 -10.43 -4.84 -4.11
CA GLN A 146 -11.41 -4.08 -3.34
C GLN A 146 -10.90 -3.78 -1.92
N THR A 147 -10.32 -4.76 -1.24
CA THR A 147 -9.73 -4.57 0.09
C THR A 147 -8.58 -3.56 0.04
N THR A 148 -7.72 -3.66 -0.97
CA THR A 148 -6.60 -2.73 -1.16
C THR A 148 -7.08 -1.30 -1.40
N LEU A 149 -8.17 -1.10 -2.16
CA LEU A 149 -8.77 0.23 -2.36
C LEU A 149 -9.30 0.83 -1.04
N ILE A 150 -9.94 0.02 -0.19
CA ILE A 150 -10.41 0.44 1.13
C ILE A 150 -9.22 0.85 2.00
N ASP A 151 -8.13 0.07 1.99
CA ASP A 151 -6.90 0.39 2.70
C ASP A 151 -6.31 1.72 2.24
N ILE A 152 -6.22 1.95 0.91
CA ILE A 152 -5.73 3.20 0.33
C ILE A 152 -6.59 4.39 0.79
N GLN A 153 -7.91 4.26 0.78
CA GLN A 153 -8.82 5.30 1.26
C GLN A 153 -8.58 5.60 2.75
N SER A 154 -8.44 4.56 3.58
CA SER A 154 -8.15 4.72 5.01
C SER A 154 -6.81 5.42 5.25
N LEU A 155 -5.75 5.00 4.53
CA LEU A 155 -4.42 5.62 4.62
C LEU A 155 -4.45 7.08 4.15
N THR A 156 -5.20 7.38 3.09
CA THR A 156 -5.38 8.75 2.57
C THR A 156 -6.06 9.63 3.61
N SER A 157 -7.14 9.16 4.24
CA SER A 157 -7.80 9.90 5.32
C SER A 157 -6.86 10.18 6.49
N LYS A 158 -6.10 9.17 6.93
CA LYS A 158 -5.11 9.35 8.01
C LYS A 158 -4.01 10.36 7.65
N ARG A 159 -3.56 10.37 6.38
CA ARG A 159 -2.60 11.36 5.89
C ARG A 159 -3.20 12.77 5.93
N ASP A 160 -4.42 12.95 5.46
CA ASP A 160 -5.10 14.24 5.41
C ASP A 160 -5.38 14.79 6.83
N ASP A 161 -5.75 13.91 7.78
CA ASP A 161 -5.86 14.24 9.20
C ASP A 161 -4.52 14.73 9.78
N THR A 162 -3.42 14.07 9.39
CA THR A 162 -2.07 14.46 9.81
C THR A 162 -1.71 15.86 9.29
N TYR A 163 -2.00 16.17 8.02
CA TYR A 163 -1.79 17.52 7.47
C TYR A 163 -2.70 18.57 8.11
N SER A 164 -3.93 18.22 8.44
CA SER A 164 -4.85 19.09 9.18
C SER A 164 -4.30 19.42 10.55
N LEU A 165 -3.72 18.45 11.25
CA LEU A 165 -3.05 18.67 12.53
C LEU A 165 -1.86 19.63 12.39
N VAL A 166 -1.00 19.46 11.40
CA VAL A 166 0.11 20.37 11.10
C VAL A 166 -0.41 21.80 10.92
N SER A 167 -1.47 21.96 10.11
CA SER A 167 -2.08 23.28 9.86
C SER A 167 -2.61 23.94 11.13
N ASN A 168 -3.24 23.16 12.01
CA ASN A 168 -3.75 23.66 13.28
C ASN A 168 -2.63 24.05 14.26
N VAL A 169 -1.55 23.27 14.31
CA VAL A 169 -0.36 23.60 15.11
C VAL A 169 0.26 24.90 14.61
N LEU A 170 0.42 25.07 13.28
CA LEU A 170 0.95 26.31 12.70
C LEU A 170 0.08 27.53 13.04
N LYS A 171 -1.24 27.42 12.95
CA LYS A 171 -2.18 28.49 13.34
C LYS A 171 -2.02 28.85 14.83
N SER A 172 -1.96 27.84 15.70
CA SER A 172 -1.79 28.03 17.14
C SER A 172 -0.46 28.74 17.45
N LEU A 173 0.64 28.31 16.85
CA LEU A 173 1.95 28.95 17.00
C LEU A 173 1.94 30.41 16.54
N ASN A 174 1.31 30.69 15.39
CA ASN A 174 1.20 32.04 14.89
C ASN A 174 0.39 32.96 15.84
N THR A 175 -0.72 32.43 16.38
CA THR A 175 -1.54 33.16 17.36
C THR A 175 -0.73 33.52 18.64
N VAL A 176 0.05 32.56 19.13
CA VAL A 176 0.91 32.79 20.32
C VAL A 176 2.00 33.83 20.03
N LEU A 177 2.62 33.77 18.85
CA LEU A 177 3.64 34.75 18.46
C LEU A 177 3.07 36.16 18.36
N ILE A 178 1.90 36.33 17.71
CA ILE A 178 1.22 37.61 17.58
C ILE A 178 0.80 38.14 18.97
N GLY A 179 0.28 37.28 19.83
CA GLY A 179 -0.09 37.64 21.18
C GLY A 179 1.10 38.15 22.02
N ASN A 180 2.26 37.51 21.86
CA ASN A 180 3.50 37.95 22.55
C ASN A 180 4.02 39.28 22.01
N VAL A 181 3.94 39.53 20.70
CA VAL A 181 4.36 40.80 20.07
C VAL A 181 3.45 41.98 20.50
N ASN A 182 2.16 41.72 20.67
CA ASN A 182 1.21 42.78 21.08
C ASN A 182 1.27 43.11 22.58
N ASN A 183 1.99 42.33 23.40
CA ASN A 183 2.16 42.53 24.83
C ASN A 183 3.56 43.13 25.20
N LEU A 184 4.39 43.46 24.22
CA LEU A 184 5.67 44.16 24.34
C LEU A 184 5.52 45.64 23.98
#